data_a8b8ddbfefbe9a56976dc63ac73864ae
#
_entry.id   a8b8ddbfefbe9a56976dc63ac73864ae
#
_cell.length_a   1.000
_cell.length_b   1.000
_cell.length_c   1.000
_cell.angle_alpha   90.00
_cell.angle_beta   90.00
_cell.angle_gamma   90.00
#
_symmetry.space_group_name_H-M   'P 1'
#
loop_
_entity.id
_entity.type
_entity.pdbx_description
1 polymer ?
#
loop_
_entity_poly.entity_id
_entity_poly.type
_entity_poly.pdbx_seq_one_letter_code
_entity_poly.pdbx_strand_id
1 'polypeptide(L)'
;MSQHSAVSSAHSAPPYPRESYAWYVIGVLFLVTVLSQMDRQLPTLLVGPIRAEFGISDTAFSILQGYAFAIVYTLAGIPLGRLVDRTHRRNLIFIGLLFWSAMTVFSGLATTYSQLFVARMGIGVGEAVLAPAAYSIIADYVAPARRGRALAVYYMSIGIGSGASLFIGGLILQ
;
A
#
# COMPACT_ATOMS: atom_id res chain seq x y z
N MET A 1 -35.70 48.15 21.79
CA MET A 1 -35.80 46.69 22.05
C MET A 1 -35.57 46.02 20.72
N SER A 2 -34.34 45.63 20.45
CA SER A 2 -33.95 44.90 19.22
C SER A 2 -33.40 43.56 19.63
N GLN A 3 -34.13 42.52 19.32
CA GLN A 3 -33.71 41.12 19.52
C GLN A 3 -32.70 40.77 18.42
N HIS A 4 -31.42 40.72 18.76
CA HIS A 4 -30.43 40.04 17.94
C HIS A 4 -30.65 38.53 18.08
N SER A 5 -31.41 37.98 17.15
CA SER A 5 -31.47 36.52 16.92
C SER A 5 -30.12 36.07 16.40
N ALA A 6 -29.28 35.56 17.29
CA ALA A 6 -28.08 34.84 16.93
C ALA A 6 -28.51 33.52 16.25
N VAL A 7 -28.52 33.52 14.93
CA VAL A 7 -28.60 32.30 14.14
C VAL A 7 -27.27 31.56 14.34
N SER A 8 -27.25 30.69 15.35
CA SER A 8 -26.21 29.69 15.51
C SER A 8 -26.35 28.72 14.35
N SER A 9 -25.60 28.95 13.26
CA SER A 9 -25.38 27.99 12.22
C SER A 9 -24.56 26.84 12.83
N ALA A 10 -25.27 25.88 13.41
CA ALA A 10 -24.68 24.60 13.75
C ALA A 10 -24.15 23.99 12.44
N HIS A 11 -22.86 24.12 12.20
CA HIS A 11 -22.14 23.37 11.20
C HIS A 11 -22.27 21.91 11.65
N SER A 12 -23.30 21.20 11.16
CA SER A 12 -23.42 19.78 11.35
C SER A 12 -22.22 19.16 10.64
N ALA A 13 -21.28 18.67 11.44
CA ALA A 13 -20.16 17.89 10.91
C ALA A 13 -20.71 16.80 9.98
N PRO A 14 -20.08 16.53 8.83
CA PRO A 14 -20.56 15.49 7.91
C PRO A 14 -20.74 14.19 8.70
N PRO A 15 -21.86 13.47 8.51
CA PRO A 15 -22.14 12.27 9.26
C PRO A 15 -21.09 11.22 8.89
N TYR A 16 -20.18 10.92 9.83
CA TYR A 16 -19.25 9.80 9.66
C TYR A 16 -20.04 8.49 9.57
N PRO A 17 -19.57 7.52 8.79
CA PRO A 17 -20.20 6.21 8.73
C PRO A 17 -20.23 5.55 10.13
N ARG A 18 -21.06 4.51 10.28
CA ARG A 18 -21.12 3.74 11.52
C ARG A 18 -19.73 3.29 11.92
N GLU A 19 -19.40 3.36 13.20
CA GLU A 19 -18.08 3.04 13.73
C GLU A 19 -17.61 1.62 13.33
N SER A 20 -18.51 0.63 13.37
CA SER A 20 -18.24 -0.75 12.95
C SER A 20 -17.81 -0.83 11.47
N TYR A 21 -18.43 -0.04 10.60
CA TYR A 21 -18.09 0.01 9.20
C TYR A 21 -16.72 0.69 8.96
N ALA A 22 -16.43 1.75 9.70
CA ALA A 22 -15.13 2.41 9.65
C ALA A 22 -13.99 1.43 10.06
N TRP A 23 -14.19 0.68 11.14
CA TRP A 23 -13.21 -0.34 11.57
C TRP A 23 -13.09 -1.51 10.59
N TYR A 24 -14.18 -1.94 9.96
CA TYR A 24 -14.12 -2.93 8.88
C TYR A 24 -13.24 -2.43 7.73
N VAL A 25 -13.43 -1.19 7.29
CA VAL A 25 -12.62 -0.59 6.21
C VAL A 25 -11.14 -0.50 6.61
N ILE A 26 -10.84 -0.09 7.86
CA ILE A 26 -9.46 -0.08 8.39
C ILE A 26 -8.87 -1.48 8.39
N GLY A 27 -9.64 -2.50 8.77
CA GLY A 27 -9.21 -3.90 8.72
C GLY A 27 -8.87 -4.38 7.32
N VAL A 28 -9.67 -4.00 6.31
CA VAL A 28 -9.37 -4.30 4.90
C VAL A 28 -8.08 -3.60 4.45
N LEU A 29 -7.92 -2.31 4.75
CA LEU A 29 -6.71 -1.56 4.43
C LEU A 29 -5.47 -2.15 5.13
N PHE A 30 -5.63 -2.59 6.37
CA PHE A 30 -4.59 -3.29 7.13
C PHE A 30 -4.14 -4.56 6.40
N LEU A 31 -5.07 -5.44 6.00
CA LEU A 31 -4.75 -6.68 5.29
C LEU A 31 -4.06 -6.43 3.94
N VAL A 32 -4.58 -5.47 3.18
CA VAL A 32 -3.97 -5.09 1.89
C VAL A 32 -2.54 -4.57 2.09
N THR A 33 -2.29 -3.80 3.16
CA THR A 33 -0.94 -3.31 3.48
C THR A 33 -0.03 -4.43 3.98
N VAL A 34 -0.54 -5.41 4.75
CA VAL A 34 0.23 -6.60 5.12
C VAL A 34 0.71 -7.34 3.88
N LEU A 35 -0.17 -7.58 2.89
CA LEU A 35 0.19 -8.24 1.64
C LEU A 35 1.24 -7.44 0.87
N SER A 36 1.06 -6.11 0.74
CA SER A 36 2.05 -5.24 0.10
C SER A 36 3.43 -5.33 0.77
N GLN A 37 3.48 -5.36 2.09
CA GLN A 37 4.75 -5.52 2.82
C GLN A 37 5.39 -6.90 2.61
N MET A 38 4.59 -7.95 2.50
CA MET A 38 5.09 -9.29 2.18
C MET A 38 5.72 -9.31 0.78
N ASP A 39 5.07 -8.74 -0.23
CA ASP A 39 5.59 -8.65 -1.60
C ASP A 39 6.93 -7.89 -1.67
N ARG A 40 7.11 -6.88 -0.82
CA ARG A 40 8.37 -6.13 -0.73
C ARG A 40 9.50 -6.92 -0.11
N GLN A 41 9.22 -7.74 0.90
CA GLN A 41 10.24 -8.44 1.68
C GLN A 41 10.63 -9.80 1.13
N LEU A 42 9.69 -10.53 0.51
CA LEU A 42 9.93 -11.88 -0.01
C LEU A 42 11.16 -12.00 -0.91
N PRO A 43 11.43 -11.10 -1.88
CA PRO A 43 12.61 -11.23 -2.73
C PRO A 43 13.92 -11.07 -1.98
N THR A 44 13.95 -10.33 -0.87
CA THR A 44 15.15 -10.21 -0.04
C THR A 44 15.54 -11.56 0.58
N LEU A 45 14.56 -12.39 0.90
CA LEU A 45 14.80 -13.77 1.37
C LEU A 45 15.24 -14.70 0.25
N LEU A 46 14.76 -14.44 -0.97
CA LEU A 46 15.04 -15.24 -2.17
C LEU A 46 16.29 -14.74 -2.94
N VAL A 47 17.13 -13.91 -2.34
CA VAL A 47 18.31 -13.33 -3.01
C VAL A 47 19.23 -14.40 -3.61
N GLY A 48 19.53 -15.47 -2.86
CA GLY A 48 20.37 -16.57 -3.32
C GLY A 48 19.79 -17.29 -4.55
N PRO A 49 18.58 -17.86 -4.45
CA PRO A 49 17.89 -18.49 -5.58
C PRO A 49 17.76 -17.58 -6.80
N ILE A 50 17.31 -16.34 -6.64
CA ILE A 50 17.11 -15.38 -7.76
C ILE A 50 18.45 -15.12 -8.47
N ARG A 51 19.52 -14.89 -7.71
CA ARG A 51 20.85 -14.66 -8.30
C ARG A 51 21.37 -15.87 -9.05
N ALA A 52 21.17 -17.05 -8.51
CA ALA A 52 21.60 -18.30 -9.16
C ALA A 52 20.82 -18.55 -10.45
N GLU A 53 19.51 -18.36 -10.44
CA GLU A 53 18.63 -18.59 -11.58
C GLU A 53 18.89 -17.61 -12.74
N PHE A 54 19.03 -16.32 -12.45
CA PHE A 54 19.22 -15.28 -13.46
C PHE A 54 20.69 -14.95 -13.75
N GLY A 55 21.65 -15.59 -13.06
CA GLY A 55 23.07 -15.33 -13.24
C GLY A 55 23.51 -13.89 -12.95
N ILE A 56 22.84 -13.21 -12.01
CA ILE A 56 23.04 -11.77 -11.73
C ILE A 56 23.96 -11.52 -10.54
N SER A 57 24.66 -10.38 -10.59
CA SER A 57 25.52 -9.90 -9.49
C SER A 57 24.70 -9.36 -8.31
N ASP A 58 25.35 -9.18 -7.14
CA ASP A 58 24.78 -8.51 -5.97
C ASP A 58 24.33 -7.09 -6.31
N THR A 59 25.09 -6.39 -7.14
CA THR A 59 24.74 -5.04 -7.58
C THR A 59 23.46 -5.04 -8.42
N ALA A 60 23.32 -5.96 -9.38
CA ALA A 60 22.12 -6.08 -10.20
C ALA A 60 20.90 -6.44 -9.34
N PHE A 61 21.04 -7.34 -8.36
CA PHE A 61 19.98 -7.64 -7.41
C PHE A 61 19.61 -6.41 -6.54
N SER A 62 20.58 -5.67 -6.05
CA SER A 62 20.33 -4.44 -5.26
C SER A 62 19.60 -3.36 -6.08
N ILE A 63 19.93 -3.23 -7.36
CA ILE A 63 19.22 -2.33 -8.28
C ILE A 63 17.76 -2.81 -8.46
N LEU A 64 17.54 -4.11 -8.65
CA LEU A 64 16.23 -4.70 -8.78
C LEU A 64 15.37 -4.48 -7.54
N GLN A 65 15.91 -4.76 -6.36
CA GLN A 65 15.18 -4.74 -5.09
C GLN A 65 14.97 -3.31 -4.57
N GLY A 66 15.96 -2.47 -4.67
CA GLY A 66 15.94 -1.10 -4.15
C GLY A 66 15.49 -0.08 -5.19
N TYR A 67 16.33 0.15 -6.18
CA TYR A 67 16.16 1.29 -7.10
C TYR A 67 14.96 1.12 -8.04
N ALA A 68 14.76 -0.06 -8.64
CA ALA A 68 13.66 -0.28 -9.58
C ALA A 68 12.30 -0.01 -8.92
N PHE A 69 12.12 -0.52 -7.70
CA PHE A 69 10.90 -0.29 -6.94
C PHE A 69 10.80 1.15 -6.40
N ALA A 70 11.82 1.64 -5.69
CA ALA A 70 11.76 2.91 -4.97
C ALA A 70 11.59 4.13 -5.87
N ILE A 71 12.31 4.18 -7.00
CA ILE A 71 12.22 5.29 -7.95
C ILE A 71 10.81 5.34 -8.55
N VAL A 72 10.33 4.19 -9.04
CA VAL A 72 9.01 4.15 -9.69
C VAL A 72 7.89 4.39 -8.69
N TYR A 73 7.96 3.80 -7.49
CA TYR A 73 7.03 4.05 -6.40
C TYR A 73 6.94 5.55 -6.06
N THR A 74 8.09 6.22 -5.94
CA THR A 74 8.15 7.66 -5.60
C THR A 74 7.61 8.52 -6.75
N LEU A 75 8.06 8.27 -7.97
CA LEU A 75 7.63 9.03 -9.14
C LEU A 75 6.14 8.83 -9.45
N ALA A 76 5.63 7.61 -9.32
CA ALA A 76 4.21 7.30 -9.50
C ALA A 76 3.37 7.84 -8.32
N GLY A 77 3.90 7.86 -7.11
CA GLY A 77 3.21 8.32 -5.91
C GLY A 77 2.72 9.77 -6.01
N ILE A 78 3.49 10.65 -6.67
CA ILE A 78 3.12 12.07 -6.84
C ILE A 78 1.86 12.23 -7.71
N PRO A 79 1.79 11.72 -8.95
CA PRO A 79 0.59 11.86 -9.77
C PRO A 79 -0.58 11.02 -9.24
N LEU A 80 -0.32 9.83 -8.69
CA LEU A 80 -1.34 8.98 -8.11
C LEU A 80 -1.94 9.58 -6.82
N GLY A 81 -1.16 10.28 -6.01
CA GLY A 81 -1.69 11.05 -4.88
C GLY A 81 -2.70 12.11 -5.33
N ARG A 82 -2.39 12.87 -6.39
CA ARG A 82 -3.33 13.83 -6.98
C ARG A 82 -4.58 13.15 -7.56
N LEU A 83 -4.41 11.97 -8.13
CA LEU A 83 -5.52 11.19 -8.68
C LEU A 83 -6.44 10.67 -7.57
N VAL A 84 -5.90 10.27 -6.42
CA VAL A 84 -6.65 9.89 -5.21
C VAL A 84 -7.61 11.00 -4.77
N ASP A 85 -7.17 12.25 -4.84
CA ASP A 85 -8.00 13.40 -4.44
C ASP A 85 -9.14 13.70 -5.42
N ARG A 86 -9.03 13.25 -6.66
CA ARG A 86 -9.97 13.57 -7.76
C ARG A 86 -10.89 12.41 -8.17
N THR A 87 -10.65 11.21 -7.67
CA THR A 87 -11.36 10.01 -8.09
C THR A 87 -11.90 9.20 -6.92
N HIS A 88 -12.68 8.16 -7.23
CA HIS A 88 -13.16 7.22 -6.22
C HIS A 88 -12.01 6.37 -5.66
N ARG A 89 -11.51 6.72 -4.49
CA ARG A 89 -10.35 6.10 -3.80
C ARG A 89 -10.44 4.58 -3.72
N ARG A 90 -11.64 4.05 -3.45
CA ARG A 90 -11.89 2.59 -3.42
C ARG A 90 -11.56 1.92 -4.75
N ASN A 91 -12.02 2.50 -5.86
CA ASN A 91 -11.78 1.95 -7.19
C ASN A 91 -10.29 2.04 -7.55
N LEU A 92 -9.63 3.11 -7.13
CA LEU A 92 -8.20 3.31 -7.38
C LEU A 92 -7.35 2.29 -6.63
N ILE A 93 -7.66 2.02 -5.35
CA ILE A 93 -7.01 0.93 -4.58
C ILE A 93 -7.27 -0.42 -5.26
N PHE A 94 -8.50 -0.69 -5.70
CA PHE A 94 -8.85 -1.94 -6.35
C PHE A 94 -8.07 -2.15 -7.66
N ILE A 95 -7.99 -1.12 -8.51
CA ILE A 95 -7.21 -1.16 -9.75
C ILE A 95 -5.71 -1.34 -9.44
N GLY A 96 -5.19 -0.59 -8.47
CA GLY A 96 -3.80 -0.74 -8.01
C GLY A 96 -3.51 -2.14 -7.52
N LEU A 97 -4.41 -2.72 -6.71
CA LEU A 97 -4.30 -4.08 -6.19
C LEU A 97 -4.28 -5.13 -7.33
N LEU A 98 -5.20 -5.03 -8.27
CA LEU A 98 -5.24 -5.93 -9.43
C LEU A 98 -3.96 -5.81 -10.27
N PHE A 99 -3.50 -4.58 -10.51
CA PHE A 99 -2.32 -4.34 -11.31
C PHE A 99 -1.06 -4.89 -10.65
N TRP A 100 -0.81 -4.59 -9.36
CA TRP A 100 0.39 -5.14 -8.71
C TRP A 100 0.31 -6.66 -8.55
N SER A 101 -0.88 -7.23 -8.26
CA SER A 101 -1.04 -8.69 -8.20
C SER A 101 -0.71 -9.36 -9.53
N ALA A 102 -1.15 -8.77 -10.66
CA ALA A 102 -0.77 -9.25 -11.99
C ALA A 102 0.75 -9.17 -12.20
N MET A 103 1.39 -8.08 -11.75
CA MET A 103 2.85 -7.92 -11.85
C MET A 103 3.60 -8.88 -10.92
N THR A 104 3.06 -9.22 -9.75
CA THR A 104 3.62 -10.25 -8.86
C THR A 104 3.57 -11.63 -9.52
N VAL A 105 2.45 -11.99 -10.15
CA VAL A 105 2.34 -13.23 -10.94
C VAL A 105 3.34 -13.21 -12.10
N PHE A 106 3.42 -12.12 -12.84
CA PHE A 106 4.37 -11.96 -13.93
C PHE A 106 5.83 -12.07 -13.46
N SER A 107 6.14 -11.54 -12.26
CA SER A 107 7.45 -11.71 -11.62
C SER A 107 7.80 -13.17 -11.37
N GLY A 108 6.83 -14.00 -10.95
CA GLY A 108 7.00 -15.45 -10.75
C GLY A 108 7.13 -16.25 -12.05
N LEU A 109 6.70 -15.69 -13.18
CA LEU A 109 6.82 -16.30 -14.51
C LEU A 109 8.00 -15.75 -15.32
N ALA A 110 8.77 -14.82 -14.76
CA ALA A 110 9.89 -14.19 -15.44
C ALA A 110 11.00 -15.20 -15.71
N THR A 111 11.46 -15.25 -16.94
CA THR A 111 12.59 -16.10 -17.39
C THR A 111 13.86 -15.30 -17.66
N THR A 112 13.77 -13.97 -17.61
CA THR A 112 14.91 -13.06 -17.81
C THR A 112 14.94 -11.99 -16.73
N TYR A 113 16.15 -11.49 -16.44
CA TYR A 113 16.33 -10.36 -15.51
C TYR A 113 15.50 -9.13 -15.91
N SER A 114 15.42 -8.82 -17.22
CA SER A 114 14.64 -7.67 -17.70
C SER A 114 13.14 -7.81 -17.43
N GLN A 115 12.58 -9.01 -17.59
CA GLN A 115 11.19 -9.29 -17.25
C GLN A 115 10.94 -9.11 -15.74
N LEU A 116 11.83 -9.66 -14.90
CA LEU A 116 11.76 -9.51 -13.46
C LEU A 116 11.88 -8.04 -13.04
N PHE A 117 12.76 -7.28 -13.70
CA PHE A 117 12.94 -5.84 -13.45
C PHE A 117 11.67 -5.04 -13.79
N VAL A 118 11.07 -5.28 -14.96
CA VAL A 118 9.81 -4.63 -15.36
C VAL A 118 8.66 -5.00 -14.43
N ALA A 119 8.57 -6.26 -14.02
CA ALA A 119 7.57 -6.70 -13.04
C ALA A 119 7.71 -5.93 -11.72
N ARG A 120 8.93 -5.75 -11.22
CA ARG A 120 9.23 -4.98 -10.00
C ARG A 120 8.83 -3.51 -10.11
N MET A 121 9.11 -2.90 -11.25
CA MET A 121 8.63 -1.53 -11.53
C MET A 121 7.10 -1.47 -11.51
N GLY A 122 6.44 -2.43 -12.14
CA GLY A 122 4.98 -2.53 -12.16
C GLY A 122 4.37 -2.69 -10.77
N ILE A 123 4.95 -3.54 -9.92
CA ILE A 123 4.54 -3.67 -8.51
C ILE A 123 4.64 -2.31 -7.81
N GLY A 124 5.76 -1.60 -7.97
CA GLY A 124 5.97 -0.26 -7.41
C GLY A 124 4.91 0.75 -7.83
N VAL A 125 4.50 0.77 -9.11
CA VAL A 125 3.41 1.63 -9.60
C VAL A 125 2.08 1.27 -8.93
N GLY A 126 1.71 -0.02 -8.91
CA GLY A 126 0.44 -0.47 -8.36
C GLY A 126 0.30 -0.18 -6.87
N GLU A 127 1.37 -0.39 -6.11
CA GLU A 127 1.38 -0.14 -4.67
C GLU A 127 1.45 1.35 -4.29
N ALA A 128 1.93 2.22 -5.17
CA ALA A 128 2.08 3.65 -4.91
C ALA A 128 0.74 4.36 -4.61
N VAL A 129 -0.37 3.77 -5.03
CA VAL A 129 -1.73 4.24 -4.75
C VAL A 129 -2.16 4.00 -3.30
N LEU A 130 -1.66 2.92 -2.68
CA LEU A 130 -2.24 2.39 -1.44
C LEU A 130 -2.15 3.39 -0.28
N ALA A 131 -0.96 3.92 0.01
CA ALA A 131 -0.76 4.78 1.17
C ALA A 131 -1.57 6.10 1.08
N PRO A 132 -1.52 6.91 0.00
CA PRO A 132 -2.29 8.13 -0.07
C PRO A 132 -3.81 7.88 -0.03
N ALA A 133 -4.28 6.81 -0.68
CA ALA A 133 -5.69 6.46 -0.67
C ALA A 133 -6.15 5.97 0.71
N ALA A 134 -5.33 5.16 1.42
CA ALA A 134 -5.62 4.70 2.76
C ALA A 134 -5.74 5.85 3.76
N TYR A 135 -4.78 6.80 3.75
CA TYR A 135 -4.84 7.97 4.62
C TYR A 135 -6.07 8.82 4.36
N SER A 136 -6.41 9.02 3.09
CA SER A 136 -7.58 9.78 2.69
C SER A 136 -8.88 9.10 3.13
N ILE A 137 -9.00 7.77 2.98
CA ILE A 137 -10.16 7.01 3.45
C ILE A 137 -10.26 7.06 4.98
N ILE A 138 -9.18 6.88 5.72
CA ILE A 138 -9.17 6.95 7.18
C ILE A 138 -9.62 8.35 7.65
N ALA A 139 -9.16 9.41 6.97
CA ALA A 139 -9.57 10.77 7.30
C ALA A 139 -11.07 11.03 7.07
N ASP A 140 -11.68 10.40 6.07
CA ASP A 140 -13.11 10.58 5.76
C ASP A 140 -14.02 9.69 6.63
N TYR A 141 -13.53 8.51 7.03
CA TYR A 141 -14.35 7.52 7.73
C TYR A 141 -14.24 7.62 9.26
N VAL A 142 -13.18 8.25 9.78
CA VAL A 142 -12.90 8.29 11.21
C VAL A 142 -12.89 9.74 11.72
N ALA A 143 -13.66 9.98 12.78
CA ALA A 143 -13.71 11.27 13.44
C ALA A 143 -12.32 11.73 13.92
N PRO A 144 -11.99 13.03 13.87
CA PRO A 144 -10.67 13.56 14.20
C PRO A 144 -10.10 13.07 15.53
N ALA A 145 -10.93 12.98 16.56
CA ALA A 145 -10.53 12.51 17.90
C ALA A 145 -10.04 11.05 17.93
N ARG A 146 -10.39 10.22 16.92
CA ARG A 146 -10.05 8.80 16.85
C ARG A 146 -9.08 8.45 15.71
N ARG A 147 -8.72 9.42 14.85
CA ARG A 147 -7.84 9.20 13.69
C ARG A 147 -6.46 8.66 14.09
N GLY A 148 -5.90 9.15 15.20
CA GLY A 148 -4.63 8.66 15.70
C GLY A 148 -4.63 7.15 16.00
N ARG A 149 -5.72 6.64 16.60
CA ARG A 149 -5.91 5.20 16.85
C ARG A 149 -6.02 4.41 15.55
N ALA A 150 -6.81 4.90 14.60
CA ALA A 150 -7.00 4.26 13.31
C ALA A 150 -5.69 4.17 12.51
N LEU A 151 -4.92 5.26 12.49
CA LEU A 151 -3.60 5.29 11.87
C LEU A 151 -2.60 4.37 12.57
N ALA A 152 -2.60 4.31 13.90
CA ALA A 152 -1.74 3.40 14.67
C ALA A 152 -2.01 1.94 14.28
N VAL A 153 -3.29 1.53 14.22
CA VAL A 153 -3.68 0.19 13.75
C VAL A 153 -3.23 -0.04 12.31
N TYR A 154 -3.44 0.92 11.42
CA TYR A 154 -2.99 0.84 10.03
C TYR A 154 -1.47 0.67 9.93
N TYR A 155 -0.68 1.43 10.70
CA TYR A 155 0.78 1.32 10.69
C TYR A 155 1.31 0.00 11.27
N MET A 156 0.58 -0.64 12.20
CA MET A 156 0.95 -1.99 12.69
C MET A 156 1.01 -3.02 11.55
N SER A 157 0.25 -2.83 10.48
CA SER A 157 0.28 -3.71 9.30
C SER A 157 1.66 -3.80 8.65
N ILE A 158 2.45 -2.73 8.71
CA ILE A 158 3.81 -2.68 8.15
C ILE A 158 4.72 -3.64 8.90
N GLY A 159 4.72 -3.57 10.24
CA GLY A 159 5.54 -4.46 11.08
C GLY A 159 5.08 -5.93 10.99
N ILE A 160 3.77 -6.14 11.03
CA ILE A 160 3.18 -7.48 10.94
C ILE A 160 3.44 -8.10 9.56
N GLY A 161 3.28 -7.33 8.47
CA GLY A 161 3.56 -7.82 7.12
C GLY A 161 5.03 -8.17 6.91
N SER A 162 5.95 -7.35 7.41
CA SER A 162 7.38 -7.63 7.36
C SER A 162 7.74 -8.87 8.18
N GLY A 163 7.22 -8.99 9.41
CA GLY A 163 7.44 -10.16 10.26
C GLY A 163 6.85 -11.45 9.67
N ALA A 164 5.62 -11.39 9.13
CA ALA A 164 4.98 -12.52 8.48
C ALA A 164 5.77 -12.99 7.25
N SER A 165 6.29 -12.05 6.46
CA SER A 165 7.14 -12.38 5.32
C SER A 165 8.40 -13.14 5.72
N LEU A 166 9.09 -12.69 6.77
CA LEU A 166 10.30 -13.36 7.28
C LEU A 166 9.97 -14.77 7.79
N PHE A 167 8.87 -14.92 8.51
CA PHE A 167 8.45 -16.22 9.05
C PHE A 167 8.07 -17.20 7.93
N ILE A 168 7.18 -16.79 7.02
CA ILE A 168 6.70 -17.63 5.91
C ILE A 168 7.85 -17.93 4.93
N GLY A 169 8.65 -16.92 4.59
CA GLY A 169 9.79 -17.11 3.70
C GLY A 169 10.86 -18.01 4.31
N GLY A 170 11.10 -17.93 5.61
CA GLY A 170 11.98 -18.84 6.33
C GLY A 170 11.49 -20.30 6.32
N LEU A 171 10.16 -20.53 6.37
CA LEU A 171 9.57 -21.86 6.26
C LEU A 171 9.67 -22.46 4.83
N ILE A 172 9.61 -21.60 3.81
CA ILE A 172 9.69 -22.05 2.39
C ILE A 172 11.13 -22.42 2.02
N LEU A 173 12.12 -21.81 2.66
CA LEU A 173 13.55 -22.03 2.36
C LEU A 173 14.19 -23.17 3.16
N GLN A 174 13.46 -23.84 4.06
CA GLN A 174 13.88 -25.05 4.79
C GLN A 174 13.65 -26.31 3.95
#